data_95ff34b322eef406da7f38cd173481a0
#
_entry.id   95ff34b322eef406da7f38cd173481a0
#
_cell.length_a   1.000
_cell.length_b   1.000
_cell.length_c   1.000
_cell.angle_alpha   90.00
_cell.angle_beta   90.00
_cell.angle_gamma   90.00
#
_symmetry.space_group_name_H-M   'P 1'
#
loop_
_entity.id
_entity.type
_entity.pdbx_description
1 polymer ?
#
loop_
_entity_poly.entity_id
_entity_poly.type
_entity_poly.pdbx_seq_one_letter_code
_entity_poly.pdbx_strand_id
1 'polypeptide(L)'
;MDRRIRKTEDQILHATLRLLNKEPMNSLTVKQICIEANVSRSTFYLHYTEPRDVVEQLYNEVAVTLTNILDNFDFSSNTLDAEKLLEDIFEEVEMYKDYFAVLLTTGYHSDFRRRLKKILEDKILNDNAYRFRNLQEFGYYVDFIISGLVECICDNIEDFFNEKDKALMFFHLKRMLTQLVTL
;
A
#
# COMPACT_ATOMS: atom_id res chain seq x y z
N MET A 1 -1.64 10.03 21.90
CA MET A 1 -2.56 10.73 20.99
C MET A 1 -3.98 10.67 21.55
N ASP A 2 -4.73 11.76 21.60
CA ASP A 2 -6.05 11.81 22.24
C ASP A 2 -7.05 10.95 21.44
N ARG A 3 -7.81 10.09 22.12
CA ARG A 3 -8.81 9.19 21.52
C ARG A 3 -9.88 9.94 20.69
N ARG A 4 -10.15 11.19 21.04
CA ARG A 4 -11.11 12.04 20.32
C ARG A 4 -10.56 12.50 18.98
N ILE A 5 -9.28 12.81 18.92
CA ILE A 5 -8.58 13.23 17.69
C ILE A 5 -8.64 12.08 16.68
N ARG A 6 -8.20 10.88 17.06
CA ARG A 6 -8.27 9.69 16.19
C ARG A 6 -9.68 9.42 15.66
N LYS A 7 -10.69 9.49 16.53
CA LYS A 7 -12.07 9.26 16.10
C LYS A 7 -12.52 10.25 15.01
N THR A 8 -12.09 11.51 15.12
CA THR A 8 -12.43 12.54 14.13
C THR A 8 -11.69 12.31 12.81
N GLU A 9 -10.40 11.96 12.88
CA GLU A 9 -9.60 11.60 11.70
C GLU A 9 -10.20 10.40 10.98
N ASP A 10 -10.57 9.33 11.68
CA ASP A 10 -11.24 8.16 11.12
C ASP A 10 -12.57 8.52 10.44
N GLN A 11 -13.38 9.39 11.05
CA GLN A 11 -14.63 9.85 10.45
C GLN A 11 -14.40 10.60 9.14
N ILE A 12 -13.43 11.51 9.10
CA ILE A 12 -13.07 12.29 7.91
C ILE A 12 -12.51 11.35 6.82
N LEU A 13 -11.65 10.43 7.20
CA LEU A 13 -11.04 9.45 6.30
C LEU A 13 -12.09 8.57 5.63
N HIS A 14 -12.94 7.90 6.43
CA HIS A 14 -14.01 7.05 5.88
C HIS A 14 -15.02 7.83 5.02
N ALA A 15 -15.33 9.08 5.37
CA ALA A 15 -16.17 9.95 4.55
C ALA A 15 -15.51 10.26 3.21
N THR A 16 -14.23 10.56 3.21
CA THR A 16 -13.45 10.83 2.00
C THR A 16 -13.43 9.62 1.07
N LEU A 17 -13.22 8.41 1.62
CA LEU A 17 -13.24 7.17 0.85
C LEU A 17 -14.61 6.91 0.21
N ARG A 18 -15.71 7.08 0.96
CA ARG A 18 -17.06 6.92 0.40
C ARG A 18 -17.35 7.90 -0.74
N LEU A 19 -16.81 9.10 -0.68
CA LEU A 19 -16.95 10.09 -1.74
C LEU A 19 -16.08 9.74 -2.95
N LEU A 20 -14.83 9.29 -2.74
CA LEU A 20 -13.92 8.87 -3.81
C LEU A 20 -14.44 7.67 -4.62
N ASN A 21 -15.26 6.82 -4.02
CA ASN A 21 -15.97 5.76 -4.75
C ASN A 21 -17.05 6.29 -5.72
N LYS A 22 -17.45 7.55 -5.60
CA LYS A 22 -18.53 8.15 -6.40
C LYS A 22 -18.04 9.21 -7.37
N GLU A 23 -16.98 9.90 -7.04
CA GLU A 23 -16.47 11.02 -7.80
C GLU A 23 -14.95 11.14 -7.72
N PRO A 24 -14.29 11.67 -8.77
CA PRO A 24 -12.84 11.79 -8.78
C PRO A 24 -12.36 12.84 -7.76
N MET A 25 -11.14 12.62 -7.25
CA MET A 25 -10.52 13.49 -6.24
C MET A 25 -10.54 14.98 -6.59
N ASN A 26 -10.37 15.32 -7.87
CA ASN A 26 -10.34 16.71 -8.33
C ASN A 26 -11.68 17.45 -8.15
N SER A 27 -12.78 16.72 -7.98
CA SER A 27 -14.13 17.28 -7.72
C SER A 27 -14.43 17.36 -6.22
N LEU A 28 -13.67 16.67 -5.38
CA LEU A 28 -13.90 16.63 -3.94
C LEU A 28 -13.62 17.98 -3.28
N THR A 29 -14.58 18.39 -2.48
CA THR A 29 -14.48 19.64 -1.70
C THR A 29 -14.51 19.36 -0.19
N VAL A 30 -13.86 20.21 0.59
CA VAL A 30 -13.94 20.19 2.05
C VAL A 30 -15.40 20.22 2.54
N LYS A 31 -16.29 20.93 1.81
CA LYS A 31 -17.72 20.99 2.16
C LYS A 31 -18.38 19.61 2.09
N GLN A 32 -18.15 18.86 1.02
CA GLN A 32 -18.72 17.51 0.85
C GLN A 32 -18.21 16.57 1.92
N ILE A 33 -16.88 16.56 2.16
CA ILE A 33 -16.26 15.72 3.19
C ILE A 33 -16.84 16.05 4.58
N CYS A 34 -16.96 17.33 4.94
CA CYS A 34 -17.51 17.74 6.23
C CYS A 34 -18.96 17.29 6.42
N ILE A 35 -19.78 17.36 5.37
CA ILE A 35 -21.18 16.90 5.40
C ILE A 35 -21.20 15.39 5.58
N GLU A 36 -20.45 14.65 4.79
CA GLU A 36 -20.41 13.19 4.81
C GLU A 36 -19.83 12.65 6.13
N ALA A 37 -18.81 13.32 6.69
CA ALA A 37 -18.18 12.98 7.96
C ALA A 37 -18.97 13.45 9.18
N ASN A 38 -19.99 14.28 8.99
CA ASN A 38 -20.72 14.96 10.07
C ASN A 38 -19.81 15.77 11.01
N VAL A 39 -18.87 16.52 10.42
CA VAL A 39 -17.96 17.42 11.15
C VAL A 39 -18.08 18.86 10.65
N SER A 40 -17.68 19.83 11.48
CA SER A 40 -17.60 21.22 11.05
C SER A 40 -16.37 21.47 10.16
N ARG A 41 -16.41 22.51 9.32
CA ARG A 41 -15.23 22.94 8.57
C ARG A 41 -14.06 23.32 9.49
N SER A 42 -14.34 23.97 10.62
CA SER A 42 -13.31 24.29 11.60
C SER A 42 -12.66 23.03 12.17
N THR A 43 -13.45 21.98 12.41
CA THR A 43 -12.93 20.68 12.83
C THR A 43 -12.06 20.04 11.75
N PHE A 44 -12.49 20.07 10.48
CA PHE A 44 -11.68 19.59 9.37
C PHE A 44 -10.32 20.30 9.31
N TYR A 45 -10.31 21.62 9.37
CA TYR A 45 -9.08 22.43 9.28
C TYR A 45 -8.17 22.33 10.50
N LEU A 46 -8.59 21.69 11.60
CA LEU A 46 -7.69 21.31 12.70
C LEU A 46 -6.80 20.13 12.36
N HIS A 47 -7.19 19.30 11.37
CA HIS A 47 -6.49 18.08 10.99
C HIS A 47 -5.87 18.16 9.60
N TYR A 48 -6.54 18.80 8.64
CA TYR A 48 -6.18 18.80 7.22
C TYR A 48 -6.33 20.20 6.64
N THR A 49 -5.51 20.54 5.65
CA THR A 49 -5.63 21.83 4.93
C THR A 49 -6.51 21.70 3.68
N GLU A 50 -6.50 20.54 3.03
CA GLU A 50 -7.26 20.24 1.82
C GLU A 50 -7.65 18.76 1.74
N PRO A 51 -8.59 18.38 0.86
CA PRO A 51 -9.00 16.98 0.70
C PRO A 51 -7.84 16.01 0.38
N ARG A 52 -6.83 16.49 -0.33
CA ARG A 52 -5.66 15.70 -0.70
C ARG A 52 -4.87 15.23 0.52
N ASP A 53 -4.80 16.03 1.57
CA ASP A 53 -4.06 15.69 2.79
C ASP A 53 -4.63 14.41 3.46
N VAL A 54 -5.97 14.22 3.34
CA VAL A 54 -6.62 13.01 3.86
C VAL A 54 -6.14 11.76 3.13
N VAL A 55 -5.99 11.85 1.81
CA VAL A 55 -5.47 10.73 0.99
C VAL A 55 -3.98 10.50 1.24
N GLU A 56 -3.20 11.56 1.42
CA GLU A 56 -1.78 11.46 1.77
C GLU A 56 -1.58 10.78 3.14
N GLN A 57 -2.43 11.04 4.12
CA GLN A 57 -2.39 10.31 5.39
C GLN A 57 -2.61 8.82 5.17
N LEU A 58 -3.59 8.45 4.35
CA LEU A 58 -3.85 7.04 4.03
C LEU A 58 -2.65 6.36 3.38
N TYR A 59 -2.01 7.01 2.41
CA TYR A 59 -0.77 6.50 1.82
C TYR A 59 0.32 6.25 2.87
N ASN A 60 0.46 7.19 3.81
CA ASN A 60 1.47 7.08 4.85
C ASN A 60 1.15 5.92 5.82
N GLU A 61 -0.11 5.70 6.17
CA GLU A 61 -0.52 4.59 7.03
C GLU A 61 -0.19 3.24 6.37
N VAL A 62 -0.59 3.05 5.11
CA VAL A 62 -0.26 1.83 4.34
C VAL A 62 1.25 1.66 4.20
N ALA A 63 1.99 2.74 3.91
CA ALA A 63 3.44 2.70 3.78
C ALA A 63 4.13 2.28 5.08
N VAL A 64 3.72 2.83 6.22
CA VAL A 64 4.26 2.47 7.55
C VAL A 64 3.98 1.00 7.85
N THR A 65 2.76 0.54 7.62
CA THR A 65 2.40 -0.86 7.87
C THR A 65 3.20 -1.81 6.99
N LEU A 66 3.29 -1.54 5.69
CA LEU A 66 4.11 -2.35 4.79
C LEU A 66 5.58 -2.37 5.21
N THR A 67 6.14 -1.23 5.58
CA THR A 67 7.52 -1.15 6.08
C THR A 67 7.70 -2.00 7.34
N ASN A 68 6.78 -1.94 8.29
CA ASN A 68 6.83 -2.74 9.51
C ASN A 68 6.76 -4.26 9.22
N ILE A 69 5.94 -4.68 8.25
CA ILE A 69 5.91 -6.08 7.81
C ILE A 69 7.27 -6.46 7.23
N LEU A 70 7.78 -5.68 6.28
CA LEU A 70 9.05 -5.97 5.60
C LEU A 70 10.25 -5.98 6.55
N ASP A 71 10.23 -5.19 7.61
CA ASP A 71 11.33 -5.14 8.61
C ASP A 71 11.43 -6.42 9.45
N ASN A 72 10.39 -7.25 9.47
CA ASN A 72 10.45 -8.58 10.09
C ASN A 72 11.15 -9.64 9.22
N PHE A 73 11.49 -9.32 7.95
CA PHE A 73 12.10 -10.24 7.01
C PHE A 73 13.49 -9.77 6.56
N ASP A 74 14.40 -10.73 6.44
CA ASP A 74 15.75 -10.53 5.92
C ASP A 74 15.84 -11.01 4.46
N PHE A 75 15.79 -10.09 3.53
CA PHE A 75 15.88 -10.37 2.09
C PHE A 75 17.30 -10.77 1.63
N SER A 76 18.30 -10.66 2.51
CA SER A 76 19.64 -11.18 2.25
C SER A 76 19.78 -12.68 2.56
N SER A 77 18.82 -13.24 3.27
CA SER A 77 18.84 -14.66 3.69
C SER A 77 18.29 -15.57 2.61
N ASN A 78 19.02 -16.65 2.31
CA ASN A 78 18.50 -17.72 1.44
C ASN A 78 17.37 -18.52 2.12
N THR A 79 17.05 -18.21 3.37
CA THR A 79 15.97 -18.85 4.16
C THR A 79 14.77 -17.93 4.31
N LEU A 80 14.61 -16.93 3.42
CA LEU A 80 13.43 -16.05 3.44
C LEU A 80 12.15 -16.90 3.38
N ASP A 81 11.32 -16.74 4.39
CA ASP A 81 9.98 -17.32 4.41
C ASP A 81 9.03 -16.48 3.55
N ALA A 82 9.09 -16.73 2.23
CA ALA A 82 8.26 -16.03 1.26
C ALA A 82 6.76 -16.31 1.46
N GLU A 83 6.41 -17.46 2.05
CA GLU A 83 5.03 -17.81 2.38
C GLU A 83 4.51 -16.93 3.49
N LYS A 84 5.24 -16.85 4.60
CA LYS A 84 4.87 -15.99 5.73
C LYS A 84 4.83 -14.52 5.36
N LEU A 85 5.79 -14.05 4.57
CA LEU A 85 5.79 -12.67 4.07
C LEU A 85 4.52 -12.34 3.28
N LEU A 86 4.11 -13.22 2.37
CA LEU A 86 2.89 -13.02 1.59
C LEU A 86 1.63 -13.12 2.44
N GLU A 87 1.58 -14.04 3.41
CA GLU A 87 0.47 -14.12 4.36
C GLU A 87 0.30 -12.80 5.11
N ASP A 88 1.37 -12.25 5.68
CA ASP A 88 1.34 -11.00 6.42
C ASP A 88 0.90 -9.82 5.53
N ILE A 89 1.40 -9.75 4.29
CA ILE A 89 0.98 -8.72 3.32
C ILE A 89 -0.50 -8.91 2.95
N PHE A 90 -0.95 -10.14 2.73
CA PHE A 90 -2.32 -10.44 2.32
C PHE A 90 -3.33 -10.16 3.42
N GLU A 91 -3.00 -10.47 4.67
CA GLU A 91 -3.82 -10.12 5.84
C GLU A 91 -4.01 -8.61 5.94
N GLU A 92 -2.95 -7.84 5.70
CA GLU A 92 -2.99 -6.38 5.74
C GLU A 92 -3.81 -5.79 4.59
N VAL A 93 -3.61 -6.29 3.36
CA VAL A 93 -4.43 -5.87 2.21
C VAL A 93 -5.91 -6.15 2.46
N GLU A 94 -6.25 -7.28 3.06
CA GLU A 94 -7.64 -7.64 3.39
C GLU A 94 -8.23 -6.73 4.48
N MET A 95 -7.44 -6.39 5.49
CA MET A 95 -7.83 -5.46 6.55
C MET A 95 -8.15 -4.05 6.00
N TYR A 96 -7.38 -3.61 5.02
CA TYR A 96 -7.52 -2.29 4.40
C TYR A 96 -8.13 -2.33 2.99
N LYS A 97 -8.92 -3.36 2.67
CA LYS A 97 -9.46 -3.57 1.30
C LYS A 97 -10.18 -2.35 0.72
N ASP A 98 -10.99 -1.66 1.52
CA ASP A 98 -11.73 -0.49 1.07
C ASP A 98 -10.78 0.67 0.69
N TYR A 99 -9.63 0.76 1.37
CA TYR A 99 -8.59 1.74 1.09
C TYR A 99 -7.87 1.40 -0.21
N PHE A 100 -7.45 0.15 -0.36
CA PHE A 100 -6.79 -0.31 -1.58
C PHE A 100 -7.68 -0.17 -2.81
N ALA A 101 -8.96 -0.54 -2.70
CA ALA A 101 -9.91 -0.38 -3.79
C ALA A 101 -9.99 1.08 -4.26
N VAL A 102 -10.08 2.05 -3.33
CA VAL A 102 -10.11 3.47 -3.69
C VAL A 102 -8.77 3.96 -4.25
N LEU A 103 -7.65 3.61 -3.61
CA LEU A 103 -6.33 4.06 -4.03
C LEU A 103 -5.92 3.53 -5.41
N LEU A 104 -6.40 2.35 -5.77
CA LEU A 104 -6.06 1.71 -7.04
C LEU A 104 -7.03 2.06 -8.19
N THR A 105 -8.26 2.45 -7.89
CA THR A 105 -9.27 2.80 -8.90
C THR A 105 -9.36 4.30 -9.19
N THR A 106 -8.87 5.15 -8.30
CA THR A 106 -8.86 6.61 -8.48
C THR A 106 -7.64 7.07 -9.28
N GLY A 107 -7.65 8.31 -9.79
CA GLY A 107 -6.54 8.90 -10.55
C GLY A 107 -5.17 8.95 -9.83
N TYR A 108 -5.09 8.46 -8.60
CA TYR A 108 -3.86 8.35 -7.78
C TYR A 108 -3.18 6.98 -7.84
N HIS A 109 -3.73 6.02 -8.59
CA HIS A 109 -3.18 4.66 -8.67
C HIS A 109 -1.68 4.63 -9.07
N SER A 110 -1.26 5.49 -9.99
CA SER A 110 0.15 5.54 -10.43
C SER A 110 1.11 6.01 -9.33
N ASP A 111 0.71 6.99 -8.51
CA ASP A 111 1.51 7.46 -7.38
C ASP A 111 1.56 6.43 -6.26
N PHE A 112 0.46 5.75 -5.99
CA PHE A 112 0.41 4.70 -4.99
C PHE A 112 1.29 3.51 -5.38
N ARG A 113 1.15 2.99 -6.61
CA ARG A 113 2.00 1.90 -7.14
C ARG A 113 3.49 2.24 -7.07
N ARG A 114 3.85 3.46 -7.47
CA ARG A 114 5.23 3.93 -7.41
C ARG A 114 5.78 3.96 -5.98
N ARG A 115 4.97 4.37 -5.00
CA ARG A 115 5.36 4.39 -3.57
C ARG A 115 5.52 2.97 -3.03
N LEU A 116 4.59 2.06 -3.30
CA LEU A 116 4.70 0.65 -2.92
C LEU A 116 5.97 0.02 -3.50
N LYS A 117 6.18 0.19 -4.81
CA LYS A 117 7.37 -0.28 -5.49
C LYS A 117 8.64 0.21 -4.80
N LYS A 118 8.74 1.51 -4.54
CA LYS A 118 9.91 2.11 -3.91
C LYS A 118 10.19 1.55 -2.52
N ILE A 119 9.19 1.34 -1.69
CA ILE A 119 9.36 0.75 -0.35
C ILE A 119 9.99 -0.64 -0.45
N LEU A 120 9.47 -1.49 -1.34
CA LEU A 120 9.97 -2.84 -1.56
C LEU A 120 11.41 -2.84 -2.11
N GLU A 121 11.67 -2.01 -3.11
CA GLU A 121 13.01 -1.87 -3.71
C GLU A 121 14.04 -1.40 -2.69
N ASP A 122 13.75 -0.32 -1.97
CA ASP A 122 14.65 0.25 -0.97
C ASP A 122 15.01 -0.79 0.10
N LYS A 123 14.03 -1.58 0.58
CA LYS A 123 14.27 -2.64 1.56
C LYS A 123 15.16 -3.74 1.00
N ILE A 124 14.84 -4.28 -0.16
CA ILE A 124 15.59 -5.38 -0.78
C ILE A 124 17.02 -4.95 -1.13
N LEU A 125 17.19 -3.75 -1.68
CA LEU A 125 18.52 -3.22 -2.01
C LEU A 125 19.37 -2.96 -0.77
N ASN A 126 18.77 -2.43 0.30
CA ASN A 126 19.47 -2.18 1.55
C ASN A 126 19.93 -3.49 2.22
N ASP A 127 19.06 -4.49 2.30
CA ASP A 127 19.38 -5.80 2.90
C ASP A 127 20.48 -6.53 2.12
N ASN A 128 20.60 -6.31 0.81
CA ASN A 128 21.54 -6.99 -0.06
C ASN A 128 22.77 -6.14 -0.45
N ALA A 129 22.92 -4.93 0.06
CA ALA A 129 23.96 -3.98 -0.36
C ALA A 129 25.39 -4.54 -0.28
N TYR A 130 25.66 -5.48 0.62
CA TYR A 130 26.99 -6.09 0.81
C TYR A 130 27.20 -7.41 0.06
N ARG A 131 26.13 -8.03 -0.49
CA ARG A 131 26.23 -9.34 -1.19
C ARG A 131 26.68 -9.21 -2.63
N PHE A 132 26.31 -8.13 -3.31
CA PHE A 132 26.51 -7.97 -4.74
C PHE A 132 27.64 -7.01 -5.05
N ARG A 133 28.61 -7.46 -5.90
CA ARG A 133 29.69 -6.61 -6.39
C ARG A 133 29.19 -5.51 -7.33
N ASN A 134 28.11 -5.76 -8.05
CA ASN A 134 27.48 -4.83 -8.97
C ASN A 134 26.05 -4.53 -8.53
N LEU A 135 25.91 -3.58 -7.61
CA LEU A 135 24.60 -3.14 -7.11
C LEU A 135 23.69 -2.58 -8.22
N GLN A 136 24.27 -2.03 -9.29
CA GLN A 136 23.47 -1.50 -10.39
C GLN A 136 22.78 -2.62 -11.17
N GLU A 137 23.50 -3.69 -11.47
CA GLU A 137 22.93 -4.86 -12.16
C GLU A 137 21.86 -5.54 -11.31
N PHE A 138 22.13 -5.74 -10.03
CA PHE A 138 21.16 -6.25 -9.08
C PHE A 138 19.92 -5.34 -8.96
N GLY A 139 20.13 -4.01 -8.97
CA GLY A 139 19.06 -3.02 -8.96
C GLY A 139 18.09 -3.15 -10.13
N TYR A 140 18.57 -3.37 -11.35
CA TYR A 140 17.72 -3.63 -12.51
C TYR A 140 16.90 -4.90 -12.37
N TYR A 141 17.47 -5.94 -11.77
CA TYR A 141 16.76 -7.18 -11.55
C TYR A 141 15.64 -7.01 -10.49
N VAL A 142 15.96 -6.34 -9.38
CA VAL A 142 14.98 -6.01 -8.32
C VAL A 142 13.86 -5.16 -8.90
N ASP A 143 14.18 -4.11 -9.65
CA ASP A 143 13.21 -3.24 -10.31
C ASP A 143 12.24 -4.02 -11.20
N PHE A 144 12.74 -4.94 -12.01
CA PHE A 144 11.93 -5.78 -12.88
C PHE A 144 10.96 -6.69 -12.10
N ILE A 145 11.49 -7.42 -11.10
CA ILE A 145 10.67 -8.34 -10.28
C ILE A 145 9.62 -7.58 -9.46
N ILE A 146 10.03 -6.51 -8.77
CA ILE A 146 9.11 -5.74 -7.92
C ILE A 146 8.06 -5.01 -8.75
N SER A 147 8.41 -4.50 -9.93
CA SER A 147 7.41 -3.93 -10.84
C SER A 147 6.35 -4.97 -11.21
N GLY A 148 6.77 -6.18 -11.58
CA GLY A 148 5.84 -7.26 -11.92
C GLY A 148 4.95 -7.68 -10.74
N LEU A 149 5.51 -7.76 -9.53
CA LEU A 149 4.76 -8.08 -8.31
C LEU A 149 3.71 -7.01 -7.99
N VAL A 150 4.11 -5.75 -7.98
CA VAL A 150 3.21 -4.63 -7.66
C VAL A 150 2.09 -4.52 -8.70
N GLU A 151 2.42 -4.59 -9.99
CA GLU A 151 1.41 -4.57 -11.05
C GLU A 151 0.46 -5.76 -10.96
N CYS A 152 0.98 -6.98 -10.74
CA CYS A 152 0.16 -8.16 -10.60
C CYS A 152 -0.86 -8.03 -9.46
N ILE A 153 -0.46 -7.52 -8.30
CA ILE A 153 -1.35 -7.31 -7.16
C ILE A 153 -2.35 -6.19 -7.47
N CYS A 154 -1.87 -5.06 -7.98
CA CYS A 154 -2.71 -3.88 -8.17
C CYS A 154 -3.74 -4.06 -9.29
N ASP A 155 -3.39 -4.74 -10.37
CA ASP A 155 -4.31 -4.96 -11.51
C ASP A 155 -5.37 -6.01 -11.20
N ASN A 156 -5.08 -6.92 -10.26
CA ASN A 156 -5.99 -8.00 -9.89
C ASN A 156 -6.54 -7.84 -8.48
N ILE A 157 -6.59 -6.61 -7.96
CA ILE A 157 -7.02 -6.36 -6.59
C ILE A 157 -8.46 -6.82 -6.31
N GLU A 158 -9.34 -6.76 -7.31
CA GLU A 158 -10.71 -7.26 -7.19
C GLU A 158 -10.75 -8.79 -7.08
N ASP A 159 -9.91 -9.48 -7.87
CA ASP A 159 -9.76 -10.94 -7.84
C ASP A 159 -9.08 -11.40 -6.56
N PHE A 160 -8.26 -10.54 -5.93
CA PHE A 160 -7.61 -10.79 -4.66
C PHE A 160 -8.59 -11.14 -3.54
N PHE A 161 -9.81 -10.62 -3.60
CA PHE A 161 -10.87 -10.91 -2.64
C PHE A 161 -11.70 -12.16 -3.00
N ASN A 162 -11.38 -12.83 -4.12
CA ASN A 162 -11.95 -14.12 -4.50
C ASN A 162 -11.01 -15.24 -4.05
N GLU A 163 -11.44 -16.11 -3.16
CA GLU A 163 -10.62 -17.17 -2.55
C GLU A 163 -9.86 -18.05 -3.56
N LYS A 164 -10.49 -18.34 -4.71
CA LYS A 164 -9.89 -19.20 -5.73
C LYS A 164 -8.73 -18.50 -6.43
N ASP A 165 -8.92 -17.25 -6.80
CA ASP A 165 -7.94 -16.45 -7.55
C ASP A 165 -6.82 -15.99 -6.62
N LYS A 166 -7.15 -15.67 -5.34
CA LYS A 166 -6.21 -15.41 -4.27
C LYS A 166 -5.20 -16.55 -4.09
N ALA A 167 -5.66 -17.80 -4.05
CA ALA A 167 -4.77 -18.95 -3.91
C ALA A 167 -3.81 -19.13 -5.10
N LEU A 168 -4.30 -18.90 -6.32
CA LEU A 168 -3.48 -18.97 -7.52
C LEU A 168 -2.44 -17.84 -7.55
N MET A 169 -2.84 -16.62 -7.24
CA MET A 169 -1.96 -15.45 -7.15
C MET A 169 -0.89 -15.69 -6.09
N PHE A 170 -1.26 -16.14 -4.89
CA PHE A 170 -0.35 -16.48 -3.80
C PHE A 170 0.72 -17.47 -4.25
N PHE A 171 0.35 -18.53 -4.93
CA PHE A 171 1.29 -19.52 -5.45
C PHE A 171 2.33 -18.91 -6.41
N HIS A 172 1.90 -18.06 -7.33
CA HIS A 172 2.80 -17.42 -8.29
C HIS A 172 3.70 -16.37 -7.65
N LEU A 173 3.17 -15.54 -6.77
CA LEU A 173 3.94 -14.53 -6.05
C LEU A 173 5.00 -15.17 -5.13
N LYS A 174 4.64 -16.24 -4.41
CA LYS A 174 5.58 -17.01 -3.60
C LYS A 174 6.75 -17.52 -4.44
N ARG A 175 6.46 -18.08 -5.61
CA ARG A 175 7.49 -18.57 -6.53
C ARG A 175 8.43 -17.44 -7.00
N MET A 176 7.88 -16.28 -7.35
CA MET A 176 8.68 -15.13 -7.80
C MET A 176 9.57 -14.59 -6.67
N LEU A 177 9.04 -14.44 -5.45
CA LEU A 177 9.82 -14.00 -4.29
C LEU A 177 10.93 -14.99 -3.92
N THR A 178 10.66 -16.30 -3.97
CA THR A 178 11.68 -17.30 -3.73
C THR A 178 12.82 -17.22 -4.74
N GLN A 179 12.53 -16.92 -6.01
CA GLN A 179 13.55 -16.73 -7.03
C GLN A 179 14.40 -15.47 -6.78
N LEU A 180 13.80 -14.40 -6.24
CA LEU A 180 14.50 -13.15 -5.95
C LEU A 180 15.63 -13.34 -4.93
N VAL A 181 15.42 -14.18 -3.91
CA VAL A 181 16.41 -14.37 -2.83
C VAL A 181 17.41 -15.49 -3.08
N THR A 182 17.19 -16.31 -4.11
CA THR A 182 18.10 -17.40 -4.50
C THR A 182 19.16 -17.01 -5.53
N LEU A 183 19.21 -15.74 -5.93
CA LEU A 183 20.23 -15.17 -6.78
C LEU A 183 21.49 -14.83 -6.00
#